data_11f6ed38cb1f060d3fd11da16dae79dd
#
_entry.id   11f6ed38cb1f060d3fd11da16dae79dd
#
_cell.length_a   1.000
_cell.length_b   1.000
_cell.length_c   1.000
_cell.angle_alpha   90.00
_cell.angle_beta   90.00
_cell.angle_gamma   90.00
#
_symmetry.space_group_name_H-M   'P 1'
#
loop_
_entity.id
_entity.type
_entity.pdbx_description
1 polymer ?
#
loop_
_entity_poly.entity_id
_entity_poly.type
_entity_poly.pdbx_seq_one_letter_code
_entity_poly.pdbx_strand_id
1 'polypeptide(L)'
;MKFVINKIPMLELTKAEEQIMQILWDLEKAFVKDIIEQLPDPKPAYNTVSTIVRILEKKEFVSYKAYGKTHEYFPMVSKEEYTKAHLDNFIKNYFSNSFEKMVSFFAREKNLSVHEMEDILKIMEEEIEKQNKA
;
A
#
# COMPACT_ATOMS: atom_id res chain seq x y z
N MET A 1 13.70 -5.49 -9.40
CA MET A 1 12.84 -4.47 -8.79
C MET A 1 11.78 -3.92 -9.74
N LYS A 2 12.18 -3.49 -10.93
CA LYS A 2 11.21 -2.93 -11.89
C LYS A 2 10.11 -3.90 -12.26
N PHE A 3 10.45 -5.18 -12.45
CA PHE A 3 9.42 -6.13 -12.85
C PHE A 3 8.46 -6.47 -11.70
N VAL A 4 8.89 -6.31 -10.44
CA VAL A 4 8.01 -6.46 -9.28
C VAL A 4 6.95 -5.36 -9.32
N ILE A 5 7.37 -4.12 -9.57
CA ILE A 5 6.47 -2.98 -9.70
C ILE A 5 5.47 -3.22 -10.81
N ASN A 6 5.92 -3.76 -11.94
CA ASN A 6 5.05 -4.05 -13.08
C ASN A 6 4.02 -5.13 -12.76
N LYS A 7 4.31 -6.02 -11.82
CA LYS A 7 3.39 -7.08 -11.40
C LYS A 7 2.30 -6.59 -10.44
N ILE A 8 2.57 -5.50 -9.72
CA ILE A 8 1.66 -5.03 -8.67
C ILE A 8 0.22 -4.83 -9.16
N PRO A 9 -0.02 -4.18 -10.31
CA PRO A 9 -1.40 -4.00 -10.79
C PRO A 9 -2.12 -5.30 -11.08
N MET A 10 -1.38 -6.38 -11.37
CA MET A 10 -1.95 -7.68 -11.72
C MET A 10 -2.15 -8.57 -10.49
N LEU A 11 -1.52 -8.21 -9.37
CA LEU A 11 -1.53 -9.01 -8.14
C LEU A 11 -2.17 -8.22 -7.02
N GLU A 12 -3.47 -8.01 -7.16
CA GLU A 12 -4.21 -7.32 -6.11
C GLU A 12 -4.20 -8.10 -4.81
N LEU A 13 -4.12 -7.38 -3.71
CA LEU A 13 -4.14 -7.98 -2.39
C LEU A 13 -5.56 -8.08 -1.87
N THR A 14 -5.86 -9.17 -1.19
CA THR A 14 -7.11 -9.28 -0.44
C THR A 14 -7.01 -8.36 0.77
N LYS A 15 -8.15 -8.13 1.43
CA LYS A 15 -8.19 -7.31 2.63
C LYS A 15 -7.28 -7.85 3.74
N ALA A 16 -7.28 -9.17 3.92
CA ALA A 16 -6.43 -9.81 4.93
C ALA A 16 -4.95 -9.67 4.59
N GLU A 17 -4.60 -9.85 3.32
CA GLU A 17 -3.23 -9.67 2.84
C GLU A 17 -2.76 -8.23 3.03
N GLU A 18 -3.61 -7.27 2.69
CA GLU A 18 -3.28 -5.87 2.84
C GLU A 18 -3.07 -5.49 4.31
N GLN A 19 -3.90 -6.01 5.19
CA GLN A 19 -3.76 -5.77 6.62
C GLN A 19 -2.40 -6.24 7.14
N ILE A 20 -1.95 -7.40 6.69
CA ILE A 20 -0.65 -7.93 7.08
C ILE A 20 0.48 -7.10 6.48
N MET A 21 0.34 -6.68 5.22
CA MET A 21 1.34 -5.81 4.61
C MET A 21 1.46 -4.47 5.33
N GLN A 22 0.35 -3.88 5.79
CA GLN A 22 0.41 -2.64 6.56
C GLN A 22 1.25 -2.82 7.83
N ILE A 23 1.10 -3.95 8.51
CA ILE A 23 1.88 -4.25 9.70
C ILE A 23 3.37 -4.42 9.34
N LEU A 24 3.65 -5.16 8.27
CA LEU A 24 5.03 -5.37 7.84
C LEU A 24 5.71 -4.08 7.40
N TRP A 25 4.99 -3.19 6.73
CA TRP A 25 5.55 -1.90 6.38
C TRP A 25 5.88 -1.07 7.61
N ASP A 26 5.02 -1.13 8.64
CA ASP A 26 5.26 -0.40 9.89
C ASP A 26 6.43 -0.98 10.68
N LEU A 27 6.52 -2.30 10.77
CA LEU A 27 7.56 -2.96 11.55
C LEU A 27 8.87 -3.14 10.78
N GLU A 28 8.83 -3.02 9.46
CA GLU A 28 9.93 -3.22 8.51
C GLU A 28 10.34 -4.69 8.38
N LYS A 29 10.29 -5.45 9.45
CA LYS A 29 10.50 -6.90 9.44
C LYS A 29 9.85 -7.49 10.68
N ALA A 30 9.38 -8.72 10.58
CA ALA A 30 8.66 -9.35 11.69
C ALA A 30 8.55 -10.86 11.52
N PHE A 31 8.51 -11.54 12.66
CA PHE A 31 8.10 -12.94 12.71
C PHE A 31 6.57 -13.01 12.73
N VAL A 32 6.01 -14.15 12.40
CA VAL A 32 4.55 -14.30 12.39
C VAL A 32 3.92 -13.92 13.74
N LYS A 33 4.55 -14.29 14.84
CA LYS A 33 4.03 -13.92 16.16
C LYS A 33 3.96 -12.42 16.38
N ASP A 34 4.92 -11.68 15.82
CA ASP A 34 4.95 -10.22 15.95
C ASP A 34 3.80 -9.59 15.17
N ILE A 35 3.49 -10.16 14.01
CA ILE A 35 2.36 -9.72 13.20
C ILE A 35 1.06 -9.93 13.96
N ILE A 36 0.91 -11.11 14.57
CA ILE A 36 -0.30 -11.44 15.33
C ILE A 36 -0.52 -10.45 16.48
N GLU A 37 0.55 -10.06 17.15
CA GLU A 37 0.46 -9.09 18.24
C GLU A 37 -0.13 -7.76 17.81
N GLN A 38 0.06 -7.38 16.55
CA GLN A 38 -0.46 -6.13 16.01
C GLN A 38 -1.87 -6.25 15.44
N LEU A 39 -2.40 -7.45 15.31
CA LEU A 39 -3.74 -7.66 14.80
C LEU A 39 -4.79 -7.45 15.89
N PRO A 40 -6.00 -7.01 15.54
CA PRO A 40 -7.05 -6.78 16.53
C PRO A 40 -7.58 -8.08 17.11
N ASP A 41 -8.18 -7.98 18.32
CA ASP A 41 -8.82 -9.12 18.95
C ASP A 41 -10.17 -9.40 18.27
N PRO A 42 -10.60 -10.67 18.21
CA PRO A 42 -9.86 -11.84 18.65
C PRO A 42 -8.67 -12.14 17.72
N LYS A 43 -7.54 -12.50 18.33
CA LYS A 43 -6.34 -12.78 17.56
C LYS A 43 -6.55 -13.98 16.64
N PRO A 44 -6.13 -13.89 15.38
CA PRO A 44 -6.21 -15.05 14.48
C PRO A 44 -5.21 -16.13 14.89
N ALA A 45 -5.47 -17.35 14.45
CA ALA A 45 -4.57 -18.47 14.72
C ALA A 45 -3.25 -18.28 13.97
N TYR A 46 -2.19 -18.81 14.56
CA TYR A 46 -0.85 -18.78 13.96
C TYR A 46 -0.86 -19.34 12.53
N ASN A 47 -1.49 -20.47 12.32
CA ASN A 47 -1.52 -21.11 11.01
C ASN A 47 -2.25 -20.25 9.97
N THR A 48 -3.27 -19.52 10.39
CA THR A 48 -3.99 -18.62 9.49
C THR A 48 -3.08 -17.51 8.98
N VAL A 49 -2.40 -16.85 9.89
CA VAL A 49 -1.49 -15.76 9.53
C VAL A 49 -0.31 -16.27 8.71
N SER A 50 0.26 -17.41 9.13
CA SER A 50 1.37 -18.04 8.42
C SER A 50 0.99 -18.37 6.96
N THR A 51 -0.21 -18.87 6.75
CA THR A 51 -0.70 -19.17 5.39
C THR A 51 -0.79 -17.91 4.54
N ILE A 52 -1.33 -16.83 5.10
CA ILE A 52 -1.46 -15.57 4.36
C ILE A 52 -0.08 -15.01 4.00
N VAL A 53 0.87 -15.07 4.92
CA VAL A 53 2.23 -14.60 4.66
C VAL A 53 2.89 -15.40 3.56
N ARG A 54 2.66 -16.72 3.52
CA ARG A 54 3.18 -17.57 2.44
C ARG A 54 2.58 -17.23 1.08
N ILE A 55 1.31 -16.83 1.06
CA ILE A 55 0.66 -16.36 -0.16
C ILE A 55 1.32 -15.06 -0.62
N LEU A 56 1.59 -14.15 0.32
CA LEU A 56 2.28 -12.90 0.01
C LEU A 56 3.68 -13.16 -0.54
N GLU A 57 4.35 -14.18 -0.01
CA GLU A 57 5.67 -14.58 -0.52
C GLU A 57 5.56 -15.08 -1.97
N LYS A 58 4.57 -15.89 -2.29
CA LYS A 58 4.34 -16.38 -3.65
C LYS A 58 4.02 -15.24 -4.60
N LYS A 59 3.33 -14.21 -4.12
CA LYS A 59 3.02 -13.02 -4.91
C LYS A 59 4.21 -12.07 -5.02
N GLU A 60 5.33 -12.40 -4.38
CA GLU A 60 6.55 -11.61 -4.38
C GLU A 60 6.42 -10.26 -3.66
N PHE A 61 5.49 -10.19 -2.71
CA PHE A 61 5.35 -9.01 -1.87
C PHE A 61 6.26 -9.04 -0.66
N VAL A 62 6.62 -10.23 -0.20
CA VAL A 62 7.52 -10.40 0.94
C VAL A 62 8.56 -11.47 0.64
N SER A 63 9.67 -11.39 1.36
CA SER A 63 10.66 -12.45 1.43
C SER A 63 10.97 -12.67 2.91
N TYR A 64 11.91 -13.55 3.21
CA TYR A 64 12.22 -13.84 4.60
C TYR A 64 13.68 -14.21 4.78
N LYS A 65 14.13 -14.08 6.02
CA LYS A 65 15.41 -14.59 6.48
C LYS A 65 15.12 -15.70 7.49
N ALA A 66 15.73 -16.85 7.28
CA ALA A 66 15.50 -18.00 8.16
C ALA A 66 16.38 -17.89 9.40
N TYR A 67 15.78 -18.18 10.55
CA TYR A 67 16.47 -18.33 11.82
C TYR A 67 16.04 -19.70 12.37
N GLY A 68 16.75 -20.74 11.91
CA GLY A 68 16.31 -22.09 12.18
C GLY A 68 15.00 -22.39 11.47
N LYS A 69 14.00 -22.79 12.22
CA LYS A 69 12.67 -23.09 11.68
C LYS A 69 11.76 -21.85 11.66
N THR A 70 12.23 -20.72 12.18
CA THR A 70 11.46 -19.50 12.27
C THR A 70 11.90 -18.54 11.17
N HIS A 71 10.94 -17.92 10.50
CA HIS A 71 11.22 -16.99 9.41
C HIS A 71 10.85 -15.56 9.79
N GLU A 72 11.78 -14.66 9.60
CA GLU A 72 11.54 -13.24 9.77
C GLU A 72 11.25 -12.64 8.41
N TYR A 73 10.02 -12.19 8.22
CA TYR A 73 9.54 -11.68 6.94
C TYR A 73 9.76 -10.19 6.81
N PHE A 74 9.96 -9.73 5.58
CA PHE A 74 10.13 -8.31 5.28
C PHE A 74 9.54 -7.99 3.91
N PRO A 75 9.07 -6.73 3.71
CA PRO A 75 8.47 -6.35 2.43
C PRO A 75 9.50 -6.30 1.30
N MET A 76 9.10 -6.79 0.13
CA MET A 76 9.86 -6.64 -1.11
C MET A 76 9.32 -5.51 -1.97
N VAL A 77 8.11 -5.07 -1.68
CA VAL A 77 7.46 -3.94 -2.33
C VAL A 77 7.23 -2.90 -1.26
N SER A 78 7.64 -1.67 -1.48
CA SER A 78 7.44 -0.61 -0.49
C SER A 78 5.97 -0.17 -0.45
N LYS A 79 5.56 0.41 0.66
CA LYS A 79 4.21 0.97 0.78
C LYS A 79 3.97 2.02 -0.29
N GLU A 80 4.98 2.85 -0.56
CA GLU A 80 4.88 3.90 -1.57
C GLU A 80 4.68 3.32 -2.96
N GLU A 81 5.45 2.30 -3.33
CA GLU A 81 5.30 1.62 -4.61
C GLU A 81 3.92 1.02 -4.79
N TYR A 82 3.45 0.34 -3.75
CA TYR A 82 2.12 -0.29 -3.79
C TYR A 82 1.02 0.76 -3.89
N THR A 83 1.13 1.83 -3.10
CA THR A 83 0.15 2.92 -3.10
C THR A 83 0.05 3.55 -4.48
N LYS A 84 1.19 3.82 -5.11
CA LYS A 84 1.21 4.43 -6.45
C LYS A 84 0.53 3.52 -7.48
N ALA A 85 0.88 2.25 -7.49
CA ALA A 85 0.29 1.30 -8.44
C ALA A 85 -1.21 1.14 -8.22
N HIS A 86 -1.64 1.09 -6.95
CA HIS A 86 -3.04 0.97 -6.60
C HIS A 86 -3.81 2.21 -7.04
N LEU A 87 -3.25 3.40 -6.82
CA LEU A 87 -3.88 4.66 -7.22
C LEU A 87 -4.01 4.75 -8.74
N ASP A 88 -2.95 4.40 -9.47
CA ASP A 88 -2.97 4.42 -10.94
C ASP A 88 -4.10 3.53 -11.47
N ASN A 89 -4.23 2.34 -10.90
CA ASN A 89 -5.25 1.39 -11.30
C ASN A 89 -6.66 1.91 -10.99
N PHE A 90 -6.82 2.53 -9.83
CA PHE A 90 -8.08 3.13 -9.40
C PHE A 90 -8.52 4.24 -10.36
N ILE A 91 -7.60 5.14 -10.71
CA ILE A 91 -7.89 6.24 -11.62
C ILE A 91 -8.27 5.70 -13.01
N LYS A 92 -7.55 4.69 -13.47
CA LYS A 92 -7.82 4.06 -14.76
C LYS A 92 -9.23 3.46 -14.79
N ASN A 93 -9.59 2.72 -13.75
CA ASN A 93 -10.83 1.96 -13.72
C ASN A 93 -12.06 2.81 -13.44
N TYR A 94 -11.93 3.86 -12.64
CA TYR A 94 -13.07 4.63 -12.19
C TYR A 94 -13.16 6.04 -12.77
N PHE A 95 -12.06 6.56 -13.31
CA PHE A 95 -12.01 7.94 -13.81
C PHE A 95 -11.45 8.03 -15.23
N SER A 96 -11.58 6.96 -15.99
CA SER A 96 -11.14 6.92 -17.40
C SER A 96 -9.69 7.40 -17.56
N ASN A 97 -8.84 7.02 -16.63
CA ASN A 97 -7.42 7.38 -16.62
C ASN A 97 -7.19 8.91 -16.53
N SER A 98 -8.13 9.64 -15.93
CA SER A 98 -8.01 11.08 -15.77
C SER A 98 -7.91 11.47 -14.29
N PHE A 99 -6.73 11.91 -13.89
CA PHE A 99 -6.50 12.42 -12.54
C PHE A 99 -7.37 13.65 -12.26
N GLU A 100 -7.55 14.49 -13.29
CA GLU A 100 -8.37 15.68 -13.17
C GLU A 100 -9.82 15.35 -12.83
N LYS A 101 -10.36 14.31 -13.45
CA LYS A 101 -11.73 13.85 -13.16
C LYS A 101 -11.84 13.35 -11.72
N MET A 102 -10.81 12.66 -11.25
CA MET A 102 -10.77 12.17 -9.86
C MET A 102 -10.77 13.35 -8.88
N VAL A 103 -9.91 14.34 -9.11
CA VAL A 103 -9.80 15.52 -8.25
C VAL A 103 -11.13 16.28 -8.23
N SER A 104 -11.74 16.48 -9.40
CA SER A 104 -13.02 17.16 -9.51
C SER A 104 -14.12 16.44 -8.73
N PHE A 105 -14.15 15.11 -8.84
CA PHE A 105 -15.12 14.30 -8.12
C PHE A 105 -14.94 14.45 -6.60
N PHE A 106 -13.71 14.33 -6.11
CA PHE A 106 -13.45 14.45 -4.68
C PHE A 106 -13.75 15.85 -4.14
N ALA A 107 -13.45 16.88 -4.91
CA ALA A 107 -13.73 18.25 -4.50
C ALA A 107 -15.21 18.48 -4.27
N ARG A 108 -16.06 17.86 -5.09
CA ARG A 108 -17.52 17.99 -4.94
C ARG A 108 -18.12 17.05 -3.90
N GLU A 109 -17.72 15.77 -3.98
CA GLU A 109 -18.40 14.71 -3.21
C GLU A 109 -17.93 14.58 -1.78
N LYS A 110 -16.71 15.01 -1.48
CA LYS A 110 -16.16 14.93 -0.13
C LYS A 110 -16.48 16.17 0.71
N ASN A 111 -17.22 17.12 0.16
CA ASN A 111 -17.59 18.34 0.87
C ASN A 111 -16.37 19.06 1.47
N LEU A 112 -15.32 19.18 0.67
CA LEU A 112 -14.13 19.91 1.11
C LEU A 112 -14.46 21.36 1.38
N SER A 113 -13.98 21.88 2.50
CA SER A 113 -14.13 23.31 2.81
C SER A 113 -13.24 24.12 1.86
N VAL A 114 -13.57 25.41 1.75
CA VAL A 114 -12.74 26.33 0.96
C VAL A 114 -11.30 26.33 1.48
N HIS A 115 -11.14 26.31 2.80
CA HIS A 115 -9.82 26.27 3.42
C HIS A 115 -9.03 25.02 3.04
N GLU A 116 -9.68 23.86 3.08
CA GLU A 116 -9.04 22.60 2.67
C GLU A 116 -8.64 22.63 1.21
N MET A 117 -9.49 23.16 0.34
CA MET A 117 -9.18 23.28 -1.08
C MET A 117 -8.00 24.24 -1.32
N GLU A 118 -7.95 25.33 -0.58
CA GLU A 118 -6.84 26.27 -0.67
C GLU A 118 -5.51 25.62 -0.24
N ASP A 119 -5.55 24.83 0.83
CA ASP A 119 -4.37 24.10 1.29
C ASP A 119 -3.87 23.12 0.23
N ILE A 120 -4.80 22.39 -0.40
CA ILE A 120 -4.45 21.45 -1.48
C ILE A 120 -3.86 22.20 -2.67
N LEU A 121 -4.46 23.32 -3.04
CA LEU A 121 -3.97 24.14 -4.13
C LEU A 121 -2.53 24.61 -3.87
N LYS A 122 -2.26 25.01 -2.64
CA LYS A 122 -0.93 25.45 -2.25
C LYS A 122 0.10 24.34 -2.39
N ILE A 123 -0.25 23.11 -1.99
CA ILE A 123 0.62 21.95 -2.16
C ILE A 123 0.94 21.73 -3.64
N MET A 124 -0.08 21.86 -4.50
CA MET A 124 0.10 21.67 -5.94
C MET A 124 0.98 22.77 -6.53
N GLU A 125 0.80 24.00 -6.11
CA GLU A 125 1.62 25.12 -6.57
C GLU A 125 3.10 24.93 -6.18
N GLU A 126 3.34 24.48 -4.97
CA GLU A 126 4.70 24.19 -4.51
C GLU A 126 5.37 23.09 -5.34
N GLU A 127 4.60 22.06 -5.69
CA GLU A 127 5.11 20.97 -6.48
C GLU A 127 5.41 21.42 -7.92
N ILE A 128 4.54 22.24 -8.49
CA ILE A 128 4.76 22.81 -9.83
C ILE A 128 6.05 23.61 -9.84
N GLU A 129 6.29 24.42 -8.81
CA GLU A 129 7.50 25.23 -8.72
C GLU A 129 8.75 24.35 -8.66
N LYS A 130 8.70 23.28 -7.86
CA LYS A 130 9.81 22.34 -7.77
C LYS A 130 10.14 21.71 -9.13
N GLN A 131 9.12 21.28 -9.85
CA GLN A 131 9.31 20.62 -11.14
C GLN A 131 9.81 21.59 -12.19
N ASN A 132 9.41 22.84 -12.15
CA ASN A 132 9.89 23.86 -13.08
C ASN A 132 11.34 24.22 -12.85
N LYS A 133 11.87 23.99 -11.65
CA LYS A 133 13.27 24.25 -11.33
C LYS A 133 14.20 23.09 -11.68
N ALA A 134 13.63 21.92 -11.90
CA ALA A 134 14.40 20.70 -12.16
C ALA A 134 14.94 20.65 -13.58
#